data_acd83decdfb0a5f3a67f772a53564c7e
#
_entry.id   acd83decdfb0a5f3a67f772a53564c7e
#
_cell.length_a   1.000
_cell.length_b   1.000
_cell.length_c   1.000
_cell.angle_alpha   90.00
_cell.angle_beta   90.00
_cell.angle_gamma   90.00
#
_symmetry.space_group_name_H-M   'P 1'
#
loop_
_entity.id
_entity.type
_entity.pdbx_description
1 polymer ?
#
loop_
_entity_poly.entity_id
_entity_poly.type
_entity_poly.pdbx_seq_one_letter_code
_entity_poly.pdbx_strand_id
1 'polypeptide(L)'
;PEAETWDLRDLYPTDEAWLKEYEDLKTLPERAAAFQGKLGKSAEDLLLWFRLQDEIQERLSRLHTYASCKSDQDTGNGTYQDFRGKAMGTYVAVLSACAFATPEIMAIDDDTLNLFYAAQPELLGYQRSLYQIRRRKAHILSPECEKLLAAAGEMADSPDRISSTFRDADLTFPSVVDSEGRERTLTDATYIPMLMGSDRALRKTAFETYYGRMNECRNT
;
A
#
# COMPACT_ATOMS: atom_id res chain seq x y z
N PRO A 1 -5.99 -26.55 -6.44
CA PRO A 1 -4.97 -27.55 -6.07
C PRO A 1 -3.81 -26.85 -5.37
N GLU A 2 -3.18 -27.48 -4.36
CA GLU A 2 -2.08 -26.90 -3.58
C GLU A 2 -0.91 -26.46 -4.47
N ALA A 3 -0.67 -27.17 -5.57
CA ALA A 3 0.37 -26.82 -6.54
C ALA A 3 0.16 -25.49 -7.28
N GLU A 4 -1.02 -24.87 -7.14
CA GLU A 4 -1.38 -23.59 -7.77
C GLU A 4 -1.52 -22.46 -6.74
N THR A 5 -1.08 -22.68 -5.47
CA THR A 5 -1.10 -21.70 -4.41
C THR A 5 0.31 -21.22 -4.07
N TRP A 6 0.40 -20.03 -3.47
CA TRP A 6 1.67 -19.50 -2.98
C TRP A 6 2.16 -20.30 -1.77
N ASP A 7 3.44 -20.66 -1.75
CA ASP A 7 4.05 -21.28 -0.58
C ASP A 7 4.46 -20.22 0.45
N LEU A 8 3.62 -20.00 1.45
CA LEU A 8 3.86 -19.00 2.48
C LEU A 8 4.99 -19.37 3.45
N ARG A 9 5.51 -20.63 3.38
CA ARG A 9 6.68 -21.05 4.18
C ARG A 9 7.95 -20.32 3.78
N ASP A 10 7.99 -19.74 2.56
CA ASP A 10 9.08 -18.86 2.12
C ASP A 10 9.10 -17.53 2.91
N LEU A 11 7.97 -17.11 3.48
CA LEU A 11 7.90 -15.94 4.36
C LEU A 11 8.14 -16.36 5.82
N TYR A 12 7.31 -17.28 6.35
CA TYR A 12 7.45 -17.85 7.68
C TYR A 12 7.12 -19.33 7.63
N PRO A 13 7.99 -20.21 8.15
CA PRO A 13 7.80 -21.65 8.08
C PRO A 13 6.58 -22.13 8.88
N THR A 14 6.20 -21.41 9.94
CA THR A 14 5.03 -21.71 10.80
C THR A 14 4.40 -20.44 11.36
N ASP A 15 3.18 -20.57 11.87
CA ASP A 15 2.48 -19.48 12.57
C ASP A 15 3.22 -19.04 13.84
N GLU A 16 3.90 -19.96 14.54
CA GLU A 16 4.72 -19.64 15.72
C GLU A 16 5.93 -18.79 15.34
N ALA A 17 6.56 -19.07 14.19
CA ALA A 17 7.66 -18.24 13.68
C ALA A 17 7.18 -16.83 13.37
N TRP A 18 5.99 -16.67 12.80
CA TRP A 18 5.36 -15.37 12.57
C TRP A 18 5.06 -14.64 13.89
N LEU A 19 4.48 -15.33 14.88
CA LEU A 19 4.20 -14.75 16.20
C LEU A 19 5.46 -14.28 16.90
N LYS A 20 6.55 -15.04 16.81
CA LYS A 20 7.84 -14.64 17.35
C LYS A 20 8.34 -13.35 16.70
N GLU A 21 8.29 -13.28 15.37
CA GLU A 21 8.67 -12.07 14.64
C GLU A 21 7.78 -10.87 15.03
N TYR A 22 6.47 -11.07 15.15
CA TYR A 22 5.56 -10.04 15.62
C TYR A 22 5.95 -9.47 16.99
N GLU A 23 6.33 -10.32 17.95
CA GLU A 23 6.81 -9.87 19.26
C GLU A 23 8.12 -9.08 19.17
N ASP A 24 9.07 -9.55 18.35
CA ASP A 24 10.36 -8.87 18.15
C ASP A 24 10.16 -7.47 17.52
N LEU A 25 9.21 -7.32 16.59
CA LEU A 25 8.92 -6.07 15.90
C LEU A 25 8.32 -4.98 16.80
N LYS A 26 7.78 -5.32 17.97
CA LYS A 26 7.30 -4.36 18.95
C LYS A 26 8.41 -3.43 19.49
N THR A 27 9.66 -3.80 19.30
CA THR A 27 10.82 -2.97 19.70
C THR A 27 11.16 -1.89 18.66
N LEU A 28 10.68 -2.02 17.42
CA LEU A 28 11.04 -1.12 16.33
C LEU A 28 10.62 0.35 16.58
N PRO A 29 9.43 0.66 17.15
CA PRO A 29 9.08 2.04 17.45
C PRO A 29 10.10 2.75 18.35
N GLU A 30 10.59 2.09 19.40
CA GLU A 30 11.61 2.65 20.29
C GLU A 30 12.97 2.83 19.58
N ARG A 31 13.36 1.83 18.77
CA ARG A 31 14.59 1.91 17.97
C ARG A 31 14.52 3.07 16.97
N ALA A 32 13.38 3.26 16.31
CA ALA A 32 13.16 4.37 15.38
C ALA A 32 13.20 5.73 16.13
N ALA A 33 12.47 5.86 17.24
CA ALA A 33 12.41 7.09 18.02
C ALA A 33 13.79 7.53 18.56
N ALA A 34 14.71 6.59 18.77
CA ALA A 34 16.08 6.89 19.21
C ALA A 34 16.89 7.76 18.23
N PHE A 35 16.46 7.85 16.96
CA PHE A 35 17.08 8.70 15.94
C PHE A 35 16.50 10.11 15.87
N GLN A 36 15.40 10.38 16.57
CA GLN A 36 14.75 11.68 16.52
C GLN A 36 15.71 12.81 16.98
N GLY A 37 15.79 13.86 16.18
CA GLY A 37 16.68 14.99 16.39
C GLY A 37 18.16 14.74 16.04
N LYS A 38 18.49 13.63 15.35
CA LYS A 38 19.88 13.26 15.04
C LYS A 38 20.19 13.25 13.55
N LEU A 39 19.21 13.12 12.66
CA LEU A 39 19.45 12.83 11.22
C LEU A 39 20.21 13.95 10.49
N GLY A 40 20.10 15.18 10.96
CA GLY A 40 20.86 16.31 10.42
C GLY A 40 22.18 16.60 11.16
N LYS A 41 22.54 15.81 12.18
CA LYS A 41 23.70 16.09 13.03
C LYS A 41 24.94 15.32 12.62
N SER A 42 24.80 14.10 12.13
CA SER A 42 25.93 13.29 11.69
C SER A 42 25.59 12.42 10.49
N ALA A 43 26.58 12.20 9.65
CA ALA A 43 26.49 11.29 8.50
C ALA A 43 26.25 9.85 8.94
N GLU A 44 26.83 9.45 10.06
CA GLU A 44 26.69 8.12 10.65
C GLU A 44 25.24 7.86 11.09
N ASP A 45 24.64 8.79 11.87
CA ASP A 45 23.24 8.65 12.30
C ASP A 45 22.29 8.60 11.09
N LEU A 46 22.54 9.39 10.05
CA LEU A 46 21.73 9.37 8.83
C LEU A 46 21.85 8.02 8.10
N LEU A 47 23.07 7.47 7.99
CA LEU A 47 23.30 6.16 7.38
C LEU A 47 22.64 5.04 8.18
N LEU A 48 22.80 5.04 9.50
CA LEU A 48 22.19 4.04 10.39
C LEU A 48 20.67 4.11 10.36
N TRP A 49 20.11 5.32 10.22
CA TRP A 49 18.69 5.51 10.01
C TRP A 49 18.19 4.82 8.74
N PHE A 50 18.86 5.03 7.59
CA PHE A 50 18.45 4.38 6.34
C PHE A 50 18.56 2.86 6.41
N ARG A 51 19.60 2.34 7.04
CA ARG A 51 19.73 0.89 7.28
C ARG A 51 18.61 0.35 8.16
N LEU A 52 18.22 1.10 9.20
CA LEU A 52 17.04 0.75 10.00
C LEU A 52 15.75 0.81 9.19
N GLN A 53 15.59 1.78 8.29
CA GLN A 53 14.44 1.85 7.38
C GLN A 53 14.36 0.65 6.45
N ASP A 54 15.48 0.18 5.91
CA ASP A 54 15.53 -1.02 5.07
C ASP A 54 15.12 -2.26 5.88
N GLU A 55 15.63 -2.42 7.11
CA GLU A 55 15.23 -3.49 8.04
C GLU A 55 13.72 -3.42 8.34
N ILE A 56 13.21 -2.24 8.68
CA ILE A 56 11.79 -2.02 8.96
C ILE A 56 10.93 -2.40 7.76
N GLN A 57 11.29 -1.93 6.58
CA GLN A 57 10.52 -2.18 5.35
C GLN A 57 10.46 -3.67 5.03
N GLU A 58 11.60 -4.36 5.09
CA GLU A 58 11.66 -5.80 4.81
C GLU A 58 10.80 -6.59 5.82
N ARG A 59 11.04 -6.37 7.12
CA ARG A 59 10.41 -7.17 8.18
C ARG A 59 8.91 -6.92 8.26
N LEU A 60 8.46 -5.64 8.20
CA LEU A 60 7.04 -5.31 8.20
C LEU A 60 6.32 -5.81 6.94
N SER A 61 6.96 -5.72 5.77
CA SER A 61 6.36 -6.25 4.54
C SER A 61 6.14 -7.75 4.62
N ARG A 62 7.13 -8.51 5.11
CA ARG A 62 7.01 -9.96 5.31
C ARG A 62 5.90 -10.31 6.31
N LEU A 63 5.90 -9.61 7.46
CA LEU A 63 4.89 -9.82 8.50
C LEU A 63 3.47 -9.61 7.97
N HIS A 64 3.26 -8.48 7.28
CA HIS A 64 1.96 -8.10 6.72
C HIS A 64 1.53 -9.03 5.60
N THR A 65 2.44 -9.38 4.67
CA THR A 65 2.11 -10.24 3.53
C THR A 65 1.65 -11.62 3.98
N TYR A 66 2.37 -12.24 4.93
CA TYR A 66 1.96 -13.53 5.48
C TYR A 66 0.56 -13.47 6.09
N ALA A 67 0.33 -12.52 6.99
CA ALA A 67 -0.96 -12.36 7.67
C ALA A 67 -2.11 -12.08 6.69
N SER A 68 -1.88 -11.25 5.68
CA SER A 68 -2.87 -10.95 4.64
C SER A 68 -3.19 -12.17 3.79
N CYS A 69 -2.18 -12.87 3.27
CA CYS A 69 -2.41 -14.08 2.46
C CYS A 69 -3.14 -15.18 3.25
N LYS A 70 -2.79 -15.38 4.53
CA LYS A 70 -3.50 -16.33 5.41
C LYS A 70 -4.94 -15.93 5.65
N SER A 71 -5.20 -14.65 5.88
CA SER A 71 -6.56 -14.11 6.04
C SER A 71 -7.39 -14.23 4.75
N ASP A 72 -6.76 -14.00 3.58
CA ASP A 72 -7.44 -14.04 2.29
C ASP A 72 -7.75 -15.47 1.83
N GLN A 73 -7.01 -16.49 2.32
CA GLN A 73 -7.32 -17.91 2.09
C GLN A 73 -8.65 -18.32 2.71
N ASP A 74 -8.95 -17.79 3.90
CA ASP A 74 -10.20 -18.06 4.62
C ASP A 74 -10.57 -16.84 5.47
N THR A 75 -11.39 -15.98 4.88
CA THR A 75 -11.88 -14.74 5.54
C THR A 75 -12.75 -14.99 6.75
N GLY A 76 -13.26 -16.22 6.94
CA GLY A 76 -14.01 -16.65 8.14
C GLY A 76 -13.11 -17.08 9.30
N ASN A 77 -11.82 -17.25 9.09
CA ASN A 77 -10.88 -17.71 10.12
C ASN A 77 -10.45 -16.58 11.06
N GLY A 78 -11.03 -16.57 12.29
CA GLY A 78 -10.75 -15.54 13.29
C GLY A 78 -9.28 -15.42 13.71
N THR A 79 -8.50 -16.50 13.65
CA THR A 79 -7.06 -16.49 13.98
C THR A 79 -6.29 -15.65 12.97
N TYR A 80 -6.55 -15.80 11.68
CA TYR A 80 -5.84 -15.05 10.65
C TYR A 80 -6.34 -13.62 10.50
N GLN A 81 -7.59 -13.37 10.85
CA GLN A 81 -8.08 -11.99 11.03
C GLN A 81 -7.34 -11.27 12.17
N ASP A 82 -7.09 -11.95 13.29
CA ASP A 82 -6.30 -11.42 14.40
C ASP A 82 -4.85 -11.16 13.98
N PHE A 83 -4.22 -12.07 13.22
CA PHE A 83 -2.87 -11.86 12.67
C PHE A 83 -2.80 -10.60 11.81
N ARG A 84 -3.77 -10.41 10.91
CA ARG A 84 -3.88 -9.21 10.07
C ARG A 84 -4.04 -7.94 10.90
N GLY A 85 -4.87 -7.98 11.93
CA GLY A 85 -5.05 -6.88 12.87
C GLY A 85 -3.75 -6.52 13.62
N LYS A 86 -3.04 -7.53 14.13
CA LYS A 86 -1.73 -7.39 14.79
C LYS A 86 -0.67 -6.78 13.85
N ALA A 87 -0.57 -7.29 12.62
CA ALA A 87 0.37 -6.77 11.62
C ALA A 87 0.08 -5.30 11.28
N MET A 88 -1.19 -4.94 11.08
CA MET A 88 -1.59 -3.56 10.82
C MET A 88 -1.32 -2.65 12.02
N GLY A 89 -1.61 -3.08 13.23
CA GLY A 89 -1.31 -2.32 14.45
C GLY A 89 0.18 -2.03 14.60
N THR A 90 1.05 -3.03 14.33
CA THR A 90 2.50 -2.86 14.34
C THR A 90 2.96 -1.88 13.27
N TYR A 91 2.42 -2.01 12.05
CA TYR A 91 2.72 -1.10 10.94
C TYR A 91 2.41 0.37 11.32
N VAL A 92 1.22 0.64 11.85
CA VAL A 92 0.82 1.99 12.29
C VAL A 92 1.72 2.52 13.40
N ALA A 93 2.06 1.68 14.39
CA ALA A 93 2.93 2.09 15.50
C ALA A 93 4.34 2.49 15.02
N VAL A 94 4.92 1.69 14.12
CA VAL A 94 6.25 1.96 13.55
C VAL A 94 6.21 3.21 12.67
N LEU A 95 5.22 3.36 11.77
CA LEU A 95 5.10 4.56 10.94
C LEU A 95 4.97 5.83 11.77
N SER A 96 4.17 5.80 12.85
CA SER A 96 4.05 6.93 13.77
C SER A 96 5.38 7.29 14.41
N ALA A 97 6.14 6.29 14.83
CA ALA A 97 7.47 6.51 15.43
C ALA A 97 8.50 7.05 14.41
N CYS A 98 8.33 6.76 13.12
CA CYS A 98 9.20 7.24 12.04
C CYS A 98 8.80 8.62 11.49
N ALA A 99 7.67 9.21 11.91
CA ALA A 99 7.12 10.43 11.32
C ALA A 99 8.05 11.65 11.38
N PHE A 100 8.95 11.69 12.36
CA PHE A 100 9.95 12.77 12.50
C PHE A 100 10.98 12.81 11.36
N ALA A 101 11.23 11.67 10.70
CA ALA A 101 12.37 11.56 9.80
C ALA A 101 12.27 12.43 8.55
N THR A 102 11.09 12.48 7.93
CA THR A 102 10.88 13.29 6.73
C THR A 102 11.16 14.77 6.98
N PRO A 103 10.60 15.43 8.01
CA PRO A 103 10.93 16.81 8.33
C PRO A 103 12.42 17.04 8.64
N GLU A 104 13.05 16.14 9.38
CA GLU A 104 14.48 16.27 9.70
C GLU A 104 15.37 16.17 8.47
N ILE A 105 15.12 15.20 7.58
CA ILE A 105 15.87 15.04 6.32
C ILE A 105 15.66 16.26 5.41
N MET A 106 14.45 16.82 5.34
CA MET A 106 14.18 18.03 4.56
C MET A 106 14.87 19.28 5.13
N ALA A 107 15.15 19.30 6.41
CA ALA A 107 15.86 20.40 7.05
C ALA A 107 17.36 20.41 6.77
N ILE A 108 17.96 19.29 6.36
CA ILE A 108 19.39 19.22 6.00
C ILE A 108 19.61 20.10 4.76
N ASP A 109 20.56 21.05 4.83
CA ASP A 109 20.98 21.84 3.69
C ASP A 109 21.91 21.06 2.73
N ASP A 110 22.13 21.60 1.53
CA ASP A 110 22.90 20.92 0.48
C ASP A 110 24.39 20.78 0.86
N ASP A 111 24.96 21.79 1.52
CA ASP A 111 26.36 21.76 1.92
C ASP A 111 26.60 20.70 2.99
N THR A 112 25.75 20.64 4.00
CA THR A 112 25.76 19.60 5.03
C THR A 112 25.61 18.21 4.42
N LEU A 113 24.67 18.04 3.48
CA LEU A 113 24.47 16.74 2.83
C LEU A 113 25.69 16.31 1.99
N ASN A 114 26.34 17.25 1.28
CA ASN A 114 27.58 16.97 0.55
C ASN A 114 28.71 16.54 1.48
N LEU A 115 28.83 17.19 2.65
CA LEU A 115 29.78 16.77 3.69
C LEU A 115 29.47 15.36 4.20
N PHE A 116 28.18 15.03 4.36
CA PHE A 116 27.76 13.69 4.78
C PHE A 116 28.13 12.62 3.74
N TYR A 117 27.94 12.88 2.44
CA TYR A 117 28.38 11.96 1.39
C TYR A 117 29.88 11.76 1.37
N ALA A 118 30.67 12.81 1.65
CA ALA A 118 32.11 12.70 1.74
C ALA A 118 32.56 11.91 2.97
N ALA A 119 31.90 12.08 4.11
CA ALA A 119 32.22 11.39 5.36
C ALA A 119 31.75 9.92 5.37
N GLN A 120 30.63 9.63 4.74
CA GLN A 120 30.01 8.30 4.66
C GLN A 120 29.61 7.99 3.21
N PRO A 121 30.52 7.47 2.36
CA PRO A 121 30.22 7.20 0.96
C PRO A 121 29.07 6.22 0.71
N GLU A 122 28.75 5.35 1.67
CA GLU A 122 27.62 4.43 1.59
C GLU A 122 26.26 5.16 1.51
N LEU A 123 26.18 6.42 1.97
CA LEU A 123 24.99 7.25 1.78
C LEU A 123 24.66 7.54 0.31
N LEU A 124 25.63 7.40 -0.60
CA LEU A 124 25.37 7.51 -2.04
C LEU A 124 24.35 6.46 -2.53
N GLY A 125 24.29 5.29 -1.89
CA GLY A 125 23.24 4.29 -2.15
C GLY A 125 21.83 4.81 -1.89
N TYR A 126 21.68 5.77 -0.97
CA TYR A 126 20.41 6.40 -0.60
C TYR A 126 20.21 7.79 -1.25
N GLN A 127 21.09 8.22 -2.13
CA GLN A 127 21.04 9.55 -2.75
C GLN A 127 19.69 9.81 -3.44
N ARG A 128 19.15 8.81 -4.15
CA ARG A 128 17.84 8.93 -4.81
C ARG A 128 16.72 9.13 -3.78
N SER A 129 16.70 8.36 -2.70
CA SER A 129 15.71 8.48 -1.64
C SER A 129 15.76 9.84 -0.96
N LEU A 130 16.97 10.31 -0.62
CA LEU A 130 17.21 11.65 -0.06
C LEU A 130 16.72 12.74 -1.02
N TYR A 131 17.04 12.64 -2.31
CA TYR A 131 16.55 13.58 -3.32
C TYR A 131 15.01 13.58 -3.38
N GLN A 132 14.37 12.42 -3.42
CA GLN A 132 12.90 12.33 -3.50
C GLN A 132 12.21 12.93 -2.24
N ILE A 133 12.78 12.75 -1.07
CA ILE A 133 12.27 13.38 0.15
C ILE A 133 12.45 14.90 0.07
N ARG A 134 13.64 15.38 -0.22
CA ARG A 134 13.99 16.80 -0.15
C ARG A 134 13.35 17.64 -1.25
N ARG A 135 13.14 17.08 -2.47
CA ARG A 135 12.45 17.81 -3.57
C ARG A 135 11.03 18.21 -3.19
N ARG A 136 10.41 17.54 -2.23
CA ARG A 136 9.05 17.87 -1.76
C ARG A 136 9.02 19.12 -0.88
N LYS A 137 10.16 19.61 -0.39
CA LYS A 137 10.26 20.77 0.50
C LYS A 137 9.53 22.02 -0.05
N ALA A 138 9.62 22.26 -1.35
CA ALA A 138 8.95 23.39 -2.00
C ALA A 138 7.40 23.25 -2.06
N HIS A 139 6.87 22.06 -1.80
CA HIS A 139 5.45 21.74 -1.86
C HIS A 139 4.82 21.46 -0.49
N ILE A 140 5.59 21.60 0.59
CA ILE A 140 5.08 21.44 1.96
C ILE A 140 4.56 22.79 2.44
N LEU A 141 3.35 22.77 2.92
CA LEU A 141 2.67 23.94 3.44
C LEU A 141 3.06 24.20 4.91
N SER A 142 2.52 25.28 5.48
CA SER A 142 2.69 25.54 6.91
C SER A 142 2.04 24.40 7.73
N PRO A 143 2.51 24.15 8.98
CA PRO A 143 1.93 23.12 9.85
C PRO A 143 0.41 23.26 10.04
N GLU A 144 -0.11 24.50 10.04
CA GLU A 144 -1.53 24.77 10.16
C GLU A 144 -2.29 24.35 8.88
N CYS A 145 -1.71 24.63 7.72
CA CYS A 145 -2.30 24.22 6.43
C CYS A 145 -2.27 22.70 6.26
N GLU A 146 -1.16 22.03 6.62
CA GLU A 146 -1.05 20.57 6.59
C GLU A 146 -2.08 19.92 7.52
N LYS A 147 -2.28 20.46 8.72
CA LYS A 147 -3.31 19.99 9.66
C LYS A 147 -4.72 20.16 9.10
N LEU A 148 -4.98 21.29 8.43
CA LEU A 148 -6.28 21.54 7.79
C LEU A 148 -6.53 20.57 6.65
N LEU A 149 -5.52 20.32 5.80
CA LEU A 149 -5.62 19.36 4.70
C LEU A 149 -5.82 17.93 5.21
N ALA A 150 -5.12 17.55 6.28
CA ALA A 150 -5.31 16.24 6.91
C ALA A 150 -6.74 16.08 7.45
N ALA A 151 -7.31 17.13 8.05
CA ALA A 151 -8.70 17.13 8.52
C ALA A 151 -9.72 17.06 7.35
N ALA A 152 -9.37 17.58 6.18
CA ALA A 152 -10.20 17.47 4.97
C ALA A 152 -10.11 16.09 4.28
N GLY A 153 -9.20 15.21 4.71
CA GLY A 153 -8.95 13.91 4.10
C GLY A 153 -10.19 13.03 4.00
N GLU A 154 -11.02 12.98 5.05
CA GLU A 154 -12.27 12.20 5.04
C GLU A 154 -13.25 12.69 3.97
N MET A 155 -13.33 14.01 3.75
CA MET A 155 -14.15 14.59 2.68
C MET A 155 -13.57 14.26 1.30
N ALA A 156 -12.24 14.30 1.16
CA ALA A 156 -11.55 14.00 -0.09
C ALA A 156 -11.71 12.52 -0.51
N ASP A 157 -11.82 11.61 0.46
CA ASP A 157 -12.02 10.17 0.23
C ASP A 157 -13.48 9.81 -0.13
N SER A 158 -14.44 10.71 0.16
CA SER A 158 -15.87 10.44 -0.04
C SER A 158 -16.25 10.12 -1.49
N PRO A 159 -15.74 10.82 -2.53
CA PRO A 159 -16.06 10.50 -3.92
C PRO A 159 -15.61 9.08 -4.33
N ASP A 160 -14.44 8.65 -3.86
CA ASP A 160 -13.93 7.30 -4.14
C ASP A 160 -14.82 6.22 -3.49
N ARG A 161 -15.19 6.41 -2.22
CA ARG A 161 -16.11 5.50 -1.52
C ARG A 161 -17.47 5.45 -2.18
N ILE A 162 -18.02 6.58 -2.62
CA ILE A 162 -19.31 6.62 -3.33
C ILE A 162 -19.20 5.87 -4.65
N SER A 163 -18.14 6.12 -5.42
CA SER A 163 -17.87 5.45 -6.69
C SER A 163 -17.73 3.93 -6.51
N SER A 164 -16.96 3.50 -5.51
CA SER A 164 -16.76 2.06 -5.22
C SER A 164 -18.07 1.40 -4.79
N THR A 165 -18.81 2.00 -3.85
CA THR A 165 -20.11 1.45 -3.42
C THR A 165 -21.09 1.34 -4.58
N PHE A 166 -21.17 2.39 -5.42
CA PHE A 166 -22.03 2.38 -6.59
C PHE A 166 -21.64 1.27 -7.57
N ARG A 167 -20.35 1.11 -7.88
CA ARG A 167 -19.87 0.11 -8.85
C ARG A 167 -19.96 -1.32 -8.33
N ASP A 168 -19.66 -1.52 -7.06
CA ASP A 168 -19.50 -2.87 -6.49
C ASP A 168 -20.82 -3.41 -5.92
N ALA A 169 -21.77 -2.54 -5.49
CA ALA A 169 -23.01 -2.95 -4.87
C ALA A 169 -24.26 -2.62 -5.71
N ASP A 170 -24.35 -1.45 -6.30
CA ASP A 170 -25.58 -0.96 -6.91
C ASP A 170 -25.61 -1.15 -8.44
N LEU A 171 -24.46 -1.11 -9.11
CA LEU A 171 -24.38 -1.21 -10.56
C LEU A 171 -24.52 -2.67 -11.00
N THR A 172 -25.64 -2.97 -11.65
CA THR A 172 -25.89 -4.27 -12.26
C THR A 172 -26.04 -4.14 -13.77
N PHE A 173 -25.60 -5.17 -14.48
CA PHE A 173 -25.69 -5.22 -15.94
C PHE A 173 -26.71 -6.30 -16.36
N PRO A 174 -27.49 -6.07 -17.43
CA PRO A 174 -28.27 -7.13 -18.05
C PRO A 174 -27.35 -8.25 -18.55
N SER A 175 -27.83 -9.49 -18.52
CA SER A 175 -27.15 -10.60 -19.17
C SER A 175 -27.06 -10.37 -20.67
N VAL A 176 -26.03 -10.94 -21.29
CA VAL A 176 -25.82 -10.92 -22.76
C VAL A 176 -25.90 -12.32 -23.34
N VAL A 177 -26.17 -12.45 -24.66
CA VAL A 177 -26.32 -13.72 -25.29
C VAL A 177 -25.17 -13.93 -26.28
N ASP A 178 -24.53 -15.11 -26.25
CA ASP A 178 -23.47 -15.48 -27.17
C ASP A 178 -24.02 -15.94 -28.54
N SER A 179 -23.15 -16.22 -29.55
CA SER A 179 -23.53 -16.64 -30.88
C SER A 179 -24.24 -18.01 -30.92
N GLU A 180 -24.19 -18.80 -29.84
CA GLU A 180 -24.88 -20.08 -29.71
C GLU A 180 -26.21 -19.97 -28.96
N GLY A 181 -26.63 -18.74 -28.60
CA GLY A 181 -27.88 -18.47 -27.89
C GLY A 181 -27.80 -18.71 -26.40
N ARG A 182 -26.61 -18.87 -25.79
CA ARG A 182 -26.42 -19.07 -24.36
C ARG A 182 -26.33 -17.74 -23.65
N GLU A 183 -27.05 -17.64 -22.55
CA GLU A 183 -27.01 -16.48 -21.68
C GLU A 183 -25.70 -16.43 -20.90
N ARG A 184 -25.09 -15.22 -20.83
CA ARG A 184 -23.84 -14.94 -20.13
C ARG A 184 -24.06 -13.79 -19.15
N THR A 185 -23.66 -13.99 -17.91
CA THR A 185 -23.70 -12.93 -16.87
C THR A 185 -22.63 -11.88 -17.16
N LEU A 186 -23.05 -10.64 -17.36
CA LEU A 186 -22.15 -9.50 -17.57
C LEU A 186 -21.88 -8.81 -16.22
N THR A 187 -20.61 -8.66 -15.91
CA THR A 187 -20.09 -7.93 -14.74
C THR A 187 -18.79 -7.23 -15.13
N ASP A 188 -18.25 -6.35 -14.28
CA ASP A 188 -16.91 -5.79 -14.47
C ASP A 188 -15.85 -6.90 -14.65
N ALA A 189 -15.93 -7.97 -13.89
CA ALA A 189 -15.00 -9.09 -13.96
C ALA A 189 -15.12 -9.93 -15.24
N THR A 190 -16.36 -10.10 -15.79
CA THR A 190 -16.60 -10.94 -16.96
C THR A 190 -16.51 -10.16 -18.28
N TYR A 191 -16.57 -8.83 -18.23
CA TYR A 191 -16.56 -7.97 -19.43
C TYR A 191 -15.28 -8.15 -20.26
N ILE A 192 -14.11 -7.99 -19.65
CA ILE A 192 -12.84 -8.14 -20.37
C ILE A 192 -12.63 -9.56 -20.94
N PRO A 193 -12.84 -10.65 -20.18
CA PRO A 193 -12.84 -12.00 -20.73
C PRO A 193 -13.75 -12.19 -21.95
N MET A 194 -14.96 -11.61 -21.94
CA MET A 194 -15.86 -11.66 -23.09
C MET A 194 -15.27 -10.94 -24.31
N LEU A 195 -14.64 -9.77 -24.12
CA LEU A 195 -13.99 -9.03 -25.21
C LEU A 195 -12.78 -9.76 -25.80
N MET A 196 -12.07 -10.55 -24.98
CA MET A 196 -10.90 -11.33 -25.41
C MET A 196 -11.30 -12.61 -26.18
N GLY A 197 -12.56 -13.03 -26.10
CA GLY A 197 -13.07 -14.21 -26.78
C GLY A 197 -13.12 -14.06 -28.30
N SER A 198 -13.22 -15.19 -29.05
CA SER A 198 -13.33 -15.21 -30.49
C SER A 198 -14.74 -14.88 -31.01
N ASP A 199 -15.78 -14.99 -30.16
CA ASP A 199 -17.17 -14.72 -30.52
C ASP A 199 -17.40 -13.21 -30.73
N ARG A 200 -17.52 -12.83 -32.03
CA ARG A 200 -17.71 -11.41 -32.39
C ARG A 200 -19.08 -10.88 -31.96
N ALA A 201 -20.12 -11.73 -31.98
CA ALA A 201 -21.46 -11.30 -31.57
C ALA A 201 -21.50 -11.00 -30.08
N LEU A 202 -20.91 -11.88 -29.26
CA LEU A 202 -20.78 -11.70 -27.83
C LEU A 202 -19.95 -10.44 -27.49
N ARG A 203 -18.79 -10.23 -28.16
CA ARG A 203 -17.98 -9.02 -27.97
C ARG A 203 -18.79 -7.74 -28.18
N LYS A 204 -19.56 -7.70 -29.30
CA LYS A 204 -20.38 -6.53 -29.62
C LYS A 204 -21.47 -6.31 -28.58
N THR A 205 -22.24 -7.34 -28.24
CA THR A 205 -23.34 -7.24 -27.29
C THR A 205 -22.84 -6.89 -25.91
N ALA A 206 -21.75 -7.49 -25.46
CA ALA A 206 -21.14 -7.16 -24.17
C ALA A 206 -20.69 -5.68 -24.10
N PHE A 207 -20.04 -5.19 -25.16
CA PHE A 207 -19.63 -3.79 -25.23
C PHE A 207 -20.82 -2.82 -25.20
N GLU A 208 -21.82 -3.06 -26.06
CA GLU A 208 -23.00 -2.19 -26.16
C GLU A 208 -23.81 -2.19 -24.85
N THR A 209 -23.98 -3.36 -24.22
CA THR A 209 -24.70 -3.48 -22.95
C THR A 209 -23.94 -2.82 -21.80
N TYR A 210 -22.63 -3.07 -21.71
CA TYR A 210 -21.79 -2.49 -20.65
C TYR A 210 -21.79 -0.97 -20.70
N TYR A 211 -21.42 -0.39 -21.85
CA TYR A 211 -21.37 1.07 -21.97
C TYR A 211 -22.75 1.72 -22.06
N GLY A 212 -23.76 1.01 -22.54
CA GLY A 212 -25.15 1.45 -22.48
C GLY A 212 -25.57 1.68 -21.02
N ARG A 213 -25.30 0.70 -20.16
CA ARG A 213 -25.61 0.81 -18.74
C ARG A 213 -24.79 1.90 -18.02
N MET A 214 -23.49 2.00 -18.31
CA MET A 214 -22.65 3.08 -17.77
C MET A 214 -23.13 4.46 -18.21
N ASN A 215 -23.59 4.59 -19.44
CA ASN A 215 -24.09 5.86 -19.96
C ASN A 215 -25.42 6.32 -19.32
N GLU A 216 -26.24 5.41 -18.81
CA GLU A 216 -27.42 5.74 -18.02
C GLU A 216 -27.03 6.46 -16.71
N CYS A 217 -25.88 6.13 -16.16
CA CYS A 217 -25.36 6.67 -14.90
C CYS A 217 -24.37 7.84 -15.10
N ARG A 218 -24.23 8.38 -16.31
CA ARG A 218 -23.22 9.41 -16.67
C ARG A 218 -23.30 10.71 -15.88
N ASN A 219 -24.40 10.96 -15.18
CA ASN A 219 -24.63 12.18 -14.40
C ASN A 219 -24.43 11.95 -12.90
N THR A 220 -24.10 10.72 -12.49
CA THR A 220 -23.78 10.36 -11.10
C THR A 220 -22.28 10.50 -10.88
#